data_1c3ce403c2f65c6cead4f709ef713b78
#
_entry.id   1c3ce403c2f65c6cead4f709ef713b78
#
_cell.length_a   1.000
_cell.length_b   1.000
_cell.length_c   1.000
_cell.angle_alpha   90.00
_cell.angle_beta   90.00
_cell.angle_gamma   90.00
#
_symmetry.space_group_name_H-M   'P 1'
#
loop_
_entity.id
_entity.type
_entity.pdbx_description
1 polymer ?
#
loop_
_entity_poly.entity_id
_entity_poly.type
_entity_poly.pdbx_seq_one_letter_code
_entity_poly.pdbx_strand_id
1 'polypeptide(L)'
;RNWQGGGRSSARETIGRVAAGAIARKLLKTRYGVEVLAYVSRVRDVSARIDPQAVTFQAVEANIVRCPDPDAAEKMIALIDQMRTEGNTVGGIVDCVARGLRAGWGDPVFDRLEADLAKAMLSLPASKAFEIGSGFAGTFMTGREHNDPFRAKDGGVITTSNRSGGVQGGISN
;
A
#
# COMPACT_ATOMS: atom_id res chain seq x y z
N ARG A 1 5.30 -30.23 -5.95
CA ARG A 1 4.45 -29.55 -4.94
C ARG A 1 3.70 -30.60 -4.11
N ASN A 2 3.66 -30.40 -2.79
CA ASN A 2 2.78 -31.19 -1.96
C ASN A 2 1.34 -30.79 -2.22
N TRP A 3 0.49 -31.73 -2.61
CA TRP A 3 -0.92 -31.48 -2.92
C TRP A 3 -1.73 -31.02 -1.69
N GLN A 4 -1.29 -31.35 -0.49
CA GLN A 4 -1.88 -30.89 0.78
C GLN A 4 -1.50 -29.44 1.12
N GLY A 5 -0.72 -28.79 0.29
CA GLY A 5 -0.18 -27.47 0.56
C GLY A 5 0.99 -27.50 1.54
N GLY A 6 1.61 -26.36 1.74
CA GLY A 6 2.71 -26.21 2.67
C GLY A 6 4.05 -25.86 2.01
N GLY A 7 5.12 -25.91 2.79
CA GLY A 7 6.43 -25.46 2.38
C GLY A 7 6.46 -23.96 2.04
N ARG A 8 7.38 -23.55 1.19
CA ARG A 8 7.59 -22.16 0.80
C ARG A 8 6.48 -21.57 -0.07
N SER A 9 5.56 -22.37 -0.58
CA SER A 9 4.38 -21.89 -1.31
C SER A 9 3.18 -21.61 -0.40
N SER A 10 3.30 -21.88 0.91
CA SER A 10 2.27 -21.56 1.89
C SER A 10 2.33 -20.10 2.30
N ALA A 11 1.17 -19.47 2.48
CA ALA A 11 1.08 -18.10 3.01
C ALA A 11 1.69 -17.95 4.43
N ARG A 12 1.81 -19.02 5.20
CA ARG A 12 2.48 -18.98 6.52
C ARG A 12 3.96 -18.59 6.45
N GLU A 13 4.60 -18.69 5.30
CA GLU A 13 5.94 -18.16 5.10
C GLU A 13 6.02 -16.67 5.39
N THR A 14 4.93 -15.93 5.24
CA THR A 14 4.85 -14.49 5.53
C THR A 14 5.05 -14.16 7.01
N ILE A 15 5.01 -15.13 7.92
CA ILE A 15 5.30 -14.91 9.36
C ILE A 15 6.65 -14.21 9.54
N GLY A 16 7.69 -14.64 8.82
CA GLY A 16 9.01 -14.02 8.88
C GLY A 16 8.99 -12.56 8.42
N ARG A 17 8.21 -12.24 7.39
CA ARG A 17 8.04 -10.87 6.88
C ARG A 17 7.29 -9.99 7.87
N VAL A 18 6.22 -10.51 8.47
CA VAL A 18 5.43 -9.77 9.46
C VAL A 18 6.29 -9.48 10.70
N ALA A 19 7.04 -10.45 11.20
CA ALA A 19 7.92 -10.28 12.35
C ALA A 19 9.03 -9.26 12.06
N ALA A 20 9.75 -9.41 10.94
CA ALA A 20 10.78 -8.46 10.52
C ALA A 20 10.20 -7.07 10.24
N GLY A 21 9.03 -7.02 9.59
CA GLY A 21 8.32 -5.78 9.29
C GLY A 21 7.89 -5.01 10.55
N ALA A 22 7.48 -5.72 11.61
CA ALA A 22 7.14 -5.09 12.88
C ALA A 22 8.37 -4.40 13.52
N ILE A 23 9.54 -5.04 13.46
CA ILE A 23 10.80 -4.47 13.95
C ILE A 23 11.20 -3.28 13.08
N ALA A 24 11.17 -3.43 11.75
CA ALA A 24 11.51 -2.37 10.79
C ALA A 24 10.58 -1.15 10.96
N ARG A 25 9.27 -1.36 11.11
CA ARG A 25 8.30 -0.28 11.35
C ARG A 25 8.60 0.48 12.63
N LYS A 26 8.94 -0.23 13.71
CA LYS A 26 9.34 0.39 14.97
C LYS A 26 10.61 1.22 14.81
N LEU A 27 11.62 0.68 14.13
CA LEU A 27 12.88 1.37 13.85
C LEU A 27 12.65 2.63 13.02
N LEU A 28 11.92 2.53 11.92
CA LEU A 28 11.57 3.65 11.04
C LEU A 28 10.86 4.77 11.82
N LYS A 29 9.87 4.41 12.66
CA LYS A 29 9.15 5.38 13.47
C LYS A 29 10.05 6.04 14.52
N THR A 30 10.85 5.26 15.26
CA THR A 30 11.65 5.80 16.38
C THR A 30 12.89 6.57 15.93
N ARG A 31 13.50 6.19 14.81
CA ARG A 31 14.75 6.82 14.31
C ARG A 31 14.50 7.93 13.30
N TYR A 32 13.47 7.79 12.48
CA TYR A 32 13.25 8.66 11.32
C TYR A 32 11.89 9.37 11.34
N GLY A 33 11.00 9.03 12.26
CA GLY A 33 9.64 9.57 12.30
C GLY A 33 8.72 9.04 11.20
N VAL A 34 9.16 8.02 10.45
CA VAL A 34 8.39 7.44 9.34
C VAL A 34 7.29 6.54 9.89
N GLU A 35 6.08 6.78 9.42
CA GLU A 35 4.91 5.95 9.69
C GLU A 35 4.52 5.19 8.42
N VAL A 36 4.31 3.88 8.54
CA VAL A 36 3.84 3.01 7.45
C VAL A 36 2.54 2.34 7.87
N LEU A 37 1.49 2.52 7.07
CA LEU A 37 0.17 1.93 7.28
C LEU A 37 -0.30 1.27 5.98
N ALA A 38 -0.90 0.08 6.10
CA ALA A 38 -1.56 -0.59 4.98
C ALA A 38 -3.00 -0.93 5.37
N TYR A 39 -3.92 -0.83 4.42
CA TYR A 39 -5.34 -1.05 4.63
C TYR A 39 -6.01 -1.58 3.37
N VAL A 40 -7.13 -2.28 3.54
CA VAL A 40 -7.94 -2.73 2.41
C VAL A 40 -8.78 -1.56 1.91
N SER A 41 -8.63 -1.22 0.65
CA SER A 41 -9.38 -0.14 -0.02
C SER A 41 -10.48 -0.66 -0.94
N ARG A 42 -10.38 -1.90 -1.40
CA ARG A 42 -11.41 -2.51 -2.25
C ARG A 42 -11.47 -4.02 -2.09
N VAL A 43 -12.67 -4.58 -2.12
CA VAL A 43 -12.94 -6.00 -2.29
C VAL A 43 -13.96 -6.14 -3.42
N ARG A 44 -13.56 -6.77 -4.52
CA ARG A 44 -14.34 -6.88 -5.76
C ARG A 44 -14.84 -5.51 -6.24
N ASP A 45 -16.13 -5.25 -6.20
CA ASP A 45 -16.80 -4.02 -6.60
C ASP A 45 -17.10 -3.06 -5.42
N VAL A 46 -16.87 -3.50 -4.19
CA VAL A 46 -17.01 -2.66 -2.99
C VAL A 46 -15.73 -1.87 -2.77
N SER A 47 -15.79 -0.56 -2.97
CA SER A 47 -14.67 0.37 -2.76
C SER A 47 -14.92 1.26 -1.56
N ALA A 48 -13.90 1.47 -0.76
CA ALA A 48 -13.90 2.39 0.37
C ALA A 48 -13.56 3.82 -0.05
N ARG A 49 -14.05 4.80 0.72
CA ARG A 49 -13.69 6.22 0.57
C ARG A 49 -12.72 6.59 1.68
N ILE A 50 -11.44 6.64 1.34
CA ILE A 50 -10.37 6.83 2.32
C ILE A 50 -9.53 8.03 1.88
N ASP A 51 -9.28 8.95 2.82
CA ASP A 51 -8.25 9.95 2.68
C ASP A 51 -6.91 9.34 3.17
N PRO A 52 -5.93 9.12 2.27
CA PRO A 52 -4.65 8.54 2.64
C PRO A 52 -3.88 9.39 3.65
N GLN A 53 -4.17 10.69 3.77
CA GLN A 53 -3.50 11.58 4.73
C GLN A 53 -4.10 11.47 6.14
N ALA A 54 -5.38 11.10 6.24
CA ALA A 54 -6.11 11.05 7.49
C ALA A 54 -6.19 9.65 8.12
N VAL A 55 -5.87 8.58 7.37
CA VAL A 55 -5.98 7.21 7.87
C VAL A 55 -5.11 6.98 9.10
N THR A 56 -5.65 6.31 10.11
CA THR A 56 -4.97 5.99 11.36
C THR A 56 -4.87 4.49 11.59
N PHE A 57 -3.88 4.06 12.37
CA PHE A 57 -3.75 2.65 12.75
C PHE A 57 -5.00 2.13 13.47
N GLN A 58 -5.61 2.94 14.33
CA GLN A 58 -6.84 2.57 15.04
C GLN A 58 -8.01 2.31 14.09
N ALA A 59 -8.19 3.17 13.07
CA ALA A 59 -9.26 2.98 12.08
C ALA A 59 -9.02 1.70 11.24
N VAL A 60 -7.78 1.41 10.90
CA VAL A 60 -7.41 0.17 10.16
C VAL A 60 -7.71 -1.08 10.98
N GLU A 61 -7.35 -1.10 12.27
CA GLU A 61 -7.52 -2.26 13.14
C GLU A 61 -8.95 -2.38 13.73
N ALA A 62 -9.87 -1.45 13.41
CA ALA A 62 -11.22 -1.43 13.97
C ALA A 62 -12.10 -2.60 13.52
N ASN A 63 -11.74 -3.29 12.43
CA ASN A 63 -12.51 -4.41 11.89
C ASN A 63 -11.61 -5.50 11.28
N ILE A 64 -12.18 -6.68 11.09
CA ILE A 64 -11.46 -7.87 10.62
C ILE A 64 -10.92 -7.73 9.19
N VAL A 65 -11.58 -6.93 8.33
CA VAL A 65 -11.15 -6.70 6.94
C VAL A 65 -10.09 -5.61 6.84
N ARG A 66 -9.80 -4.91 7.93
CA ARG A 66 -8.81 -3.80 7.98
C ARG A 66 -9.08 -2.68 6.98
N CYS A 67 -10.35 -2.36 6.79
CA CYS A 67 -10.79 -1.22 6.00
C CYS A 67 -11.13 -0.04 6.93
N PRO A 68 -10.49 1.14 6.79
CA PRO A 68 -10.74 2.27 7.68
C PRO A 68 -12.08 2.99 7.44
N ASP A 69 -12.81 2.65 6.36
CA ASP A 69 -14.18 3.10 6.08
C ASP A 69 -15.18 2.08 6.67
N PRO A 70 -15.93 2.40 7.75
CA PRO A 70 -16.81 1.44 8.42
C PRO A 70 -17.94 0.91 7.52
N ASP A 71 -18.53 1.78 6.69
CA ASP A 71 -19.65 1.41 5.81
C ASP A 71 -19.20 0.46 4.70
N ALA A 72 -18.01 0.71 4.15
CA ALA A 72 -17.40 -0.18 3.18
C ALA A 72 -16.94 -1.49 3.83
N ALA A 73 -16.39 -1.44 5.04
CA ALA A 73 -15.93 -2.62 5.79
C ALA A 73 -17.07 -3.61 6.01
N GLU A 74 -18.26 -3.14 6.44
CA GLU A 74 -19.43 -3.98 6.63
C GLU A 74 -19.83 -4.71 5.34
N LYS A 75 -19.89 -3.99 4.23
CA LYS A 75 -20.22 -4.56 2.91
C LYS A 75 -19.16 -5.56 2.43
N MET A 76 -17.88 -5.26 2.66
CA MET A 76 -16.77 -6.15 2.31
C MET A 76 -16.83 -7.45 3.12
N ILE A 77 -17.12 -7.37 4.41
CA ILE A 77 -17.27 -8.55 5.29
C ILE A 77 -18.43 -9.41 4.80
N ALA A 78 -19.59 -8.81 4.55
CA ALA A 78 -20.78 -9.54 4.05
C ALA A 78 -20.49 -10.24 2.70
N LEU A 79 -19.80 -9.56 1.78
CA LEU A 79 -19.41 -10.12 0.48
C LEU A 79 -18.44 -11.31 0.64
N ILE A 80 -17.45 -11.19 1.50
CA ILE A 80 -16.48 -12.27 1.76
C ILE A 80 -17.19 -13.47 2.38
N ASP A 81 -18.10 -13.26 3.32
CA ASP A 81 -18.87 -14.34 3.96
C ASP A 81 -19.80 -15.04 2.96
N GLN A 82 -20.44 -14.30 2.08
CA GLN A 82 -21.21 -14.87 0.99
C GLN A 82 -20.34 -15.78 0.10
N MET A 83 -19.21 -15.26 -0.37
CA MET A 83 -18.30 -16.04 -1.23
C MET A 83 -17.77 -17.29 -0.53
N ARG A 84 -17.47 -17.19 0.76
CA ARG A 84 -17.07 -18.36 1.57
C ARG A 84 -18.17 -19.42 1.63
N THR A 85 -19.42 -19.01 1.80
CA THR A 85 -20.57 -19.91 1.82
C THR A 85 -20.78 -20.62 0.47
N GLU A 86 -20.51 -19.90 -0.61
CA GLU A 86 -20.60 -20.44 -1.98
C GLU A 86 -19.36 -21.30 -2.38
N GLY A 87 -18.38 -21.46 -1.49
CA GLY A 87 -17.12 -22.15 -1.78
C GLY A 87 -16.25 -21.40 -2.81
N ASN A 88 -16.40 -20.08 -2.88
CA ASN A 88 -15.76 -19.20 -3.84
C ASN A 88 -14.80 -18.21 -3.15
N THR A 89 -14.13 -17.36 -3.92
CA THR A 89 -13.19 -16.35 -3.45
C THR A 89 -13.29 -15.07 -4.26
N VAL A 90 -12.85 -13.97 -3.70
CA VAL A 90 -12.78 -12.65 -4.35
C VAL A 90 -11.39 -12.06 -4.20
N GLY A 91 -11.00 -11.22 -5.16
CA GLY A 91 -9.81 -10.39 -5.08
C GLY A 91 -10.12 -9.03 -4.46
N GLY A 92 -9.04 -8.27 -4.20
CA GLY A 92 -9.14 -6.93 -3.63
C GLY A 92 -7.89 -6.10 -3.86
N ILE A 93 -7.91 -4.90 -3.32
CA ILE A 93 -6.79 -3.95 -3.32
C ILE A 93 -6.43 -3.63 -1.87
N VAL A 94 -5.13 -3.66 -1.62
CA VAL A 94 -4.53 -3.17 -0.38
C VAL A 94 -3.71 -1.96 -0.72
N ASP A 95 -4.05 -0.82 -0.15
CA ASP A 95 -3.27 0.40 -0.26
C ASP A 95 -2.28 0.49 0.92
N CYS A 96 -1.14 1.08 0.64
CA CYS A 96 -0.12 1.35 1.65
C CYS A 96 0.31 2.81 1.56
N VAL A 97 0.35 3.48 2.70
CA VAL A 97 0.87 4.84 2.82
C VAL A 97 2.10 4.87 3.72
N ALA A 98 3.11 5.59 3.30
CA ALA A 98 4.27 5.90 4.10
C ALA A 98 4.37 7.41 4.26
N ARG A 99 4.42 7.88 5.52
CA ARG A 99 4.46 9.31 5.84
C ARG A 99 5.75 9.66 6.56
N GLY A 100 6.22 10.88 6.40
CA GLY A 100 7.42 11.37 7.07
C GLY A 100 8.73 10.86 6.45
N LEU A 101 8.68 10.36 5.21
CA LEU A 101 9.90 10.03 4.48
C LEU A 101 10.67 11.30 4.16
N ARG A 102 11.99 11.17 4.18
CA ARG A 102 12.88 12.21 3.65
C ARG A 102 13.05 12.02 2.15
N ALA A 103 13.27 13.10 1.44
CA ALA A 103 13.64 13.03 0.03
C ALA A 103 14.99 12.31 -0.16
N GLY A 104 15.12 11.59 -1.29
CA GLY A 104 16.37 10.98 -1.71
C GLY A 104 16.58 9.50 -1.33
N TRP A 105 15.55 8.80 -0.83
CA TRP A 105 15.61 7.36 -0.61
C TRP A 105 15.33 6.61 -1.92
N GLY A 106 16.21 5.70 -2.29
CA GLY A 106 16.25 4.93 -3.54
C GLY A 106 17.64 5.00 -4.14
N ASP A 107 18.01 4.02 -4.94
CA ASP A 107 19.33 3.93 -5.58
C ASP A 107 19.18 3.57 -7.07
N PRO A 108 18.80 4.55 -7.93
CA PRO A 108 18.80 4.35 -9.37
C PRO A 108 20.21 3.95 -9.85
N VAL A 109 20.34 3.15 -10.91
CA VAL A 109 19.39 2.83 -11.98
C VAL A 109 18.48 1.64 -11.64
N PHE A 110 19.00 0.57 -11.04
CA PHE A 110 18.26 -0.68 -10.87
C PHE A 110 17.46 -0.74 -9.58
N ASP A 111 17.98 -0.13 -8.51
CA ASP A 111 17.37 -0.16 -7.18
C ASP A 111 16.58 1.15 -6.93
N ARG A 112 15.78 1.55 -7.93
CA ARG A 112 14.80 2.60 -7.78
C ARG A 112 13.82 2.23 -6.68
N LEU A 113 13.38 3.20 -5.89
CA LEU A 113 12.47 2.96 -4.76
C LEU A 113 11.19 2.21 -5.19
N GLU A 114 10.57 2.62 -6.29
CA GLU A 114 9.38 1.93 -6.82
C GLU A 114 9.68 0.52 -7.33
N ALA A 115 10.89 0.26 -7.83
CA ALA A 115 11.28 -1.08 -8.28
C ALA A 115 11.45 -2.03 -7.10
N ASP A 116 12.11 -1.59 -6.03
CA ASP A 116 12.28 -2.38 -4.80
C ASP A 116 10.95 -2.61 -4.09
N LEU A 117 10.09 -1.59 -4.01
CA LEU A 117 8.74 -1.73 -3.48
C LEU A 117 7.91 -2.73 -4.30
N ALA A 118 7.94 -2.66 -5.64
CA ALA A 118 7.26 -3.59 -6.52
C ALA A 118 7.76 -5.02 -6.32
N LYS A 119 9.06 -5.23 -6.27
CA LYS A 119 9.69 -6.53 -5.98
C LYS A 119 9.23 -7.09 -4.64
N ALA A 120 9.23 -6.26 -3.59
CA ALA A 120 8.80 -6.67 -2.27
C ALA A 120 7.31 -7.05 -2.25
N MET A 121 6.42 -6.21 -2.80
CA MET A 121 4.97 -6.42 -2.83
C MET A 121 4.58 -7.61 -3.70
N LEU A 122 5.15 -7.75 -4.89
CA LEU A 122 4.86 -8.87 -5.79
C LEU A 122 5.48 -10.20 -5.31
N SER A 123 6.35 -10.18 -4.32
CA SER A 123 6.84 -11.39 -3.65
C SER A 123 5.86 -11.95 -2.61
N LEU A 124 4.80 -11.21 -2.26
CA LEU A 124 3.75 -11.70 -1.37
C LEU A 124 2.87 -12.72 -2.11
N PRO A 125 2.41 -13.80 -1.42
CA PRO A 125 1.50 -14.76 -2.02
C PRO A 125 0.22 -14.07 -2.55
N ALA A 126 -0.23 -14.50 -3.72
CA ALA A 126 -1.44 -14.05 -4.41
C ALA A 126 -1.44 -12.61 -4.92
N SER A 127 -0.40 -11.81 -4.69
CA SER A 127 -0.28 -10.49 -5.33
C SER A 127 -0.03 -10.64 -6.83
N LYS A 128 -0.68 -9.79 -7.65
CA LYS A 128 -0.64 -9.85 -9.12
C LYS A 128 -0.36 -8.52 -9.79
N ALA A 129 -0.54 -7.41 -9.06
CA ALA A 129 -0.28 -6.08 -9.55
C ALA A 129 0.34 -5.23 -8.46
N PHE A 130 1.06 -4.21 -8.86
CA PHE A 130 1.61 -3.16 -8.02
C PHE A 130 1.48 -1.84 -8.79
N GLU A 131 1.04 -0.82 -8.09
CA GLU A 131 0.97 0.55 -8.61
C GLU A 131 1.58 1.50 -7.59
N ILE A 132 2.10 2.63 -8.05
CA ILE A 132 2.55 3.72 -7.21
C ILE A 132 1.91 5.04 -7.67
N GLY A 133 1.50 5.87 -6.72
CA GLY A 133 0.79 7.13 -7.02
C GLY A 133 -0.49 6.88 -7.80
N SER A 134 -0.65 7.58 -8.92
CA SER A 134 -1.83 7.43 -9.79
C SER A 134 -1.87 6.12 -10.58
N GLY A 135 -0.76 5.35 -10.60
CA GLY A 135 -0.70 4.06 -11.27
C GLY A 135 -1.26 4.09 -12.69
N PHE A 136 -2.10 3.12 -13.02
CA PHE A 136 -2.76 3.03 -14.33
C PHE A 136 -3.66 4.24 -14.64
N ALA A 137 -4.27 4.86 -13.63
CA ALA A 137 -5.10 6.06 -13.84
C ALA A 137 -4.30 7.23 -14.44
N GLY A 138 -2.98 7.28 -14.19
CA GLY A 138 -2.09 8.27 -14.79
C GLY A 138 -2.02 8.20 -16.32
N THR A 139 -2.33 7.04 -16.92
CA THR A 139 -2.33 6.88 -18.39
C THR A 139 -3.43 7.68 -19.10
N PHE A 140 -4.47 8.08 -18.37
CA PHE A 140 -5.56 8.91 -18.87
C PHE A 140 -5.32 10.41 -18.66
N MET A 141 -4.19 10.77 -18.03
CA MET A 141 -3.86 12.16 -17.71
C MET A 141 -2.86 12.72 -18.70
N THR A 142 -2.99 14.02 -18.99
CA THR A 142 -1.92 14.77 -19.67
C THR A 142 -0.76 14.98 -18.70
N GLY A 143 0.43 15.33 -19.23
CA GLY A 143 1.59 15.62 -18.39
C GLY A 143 1.34 16.78 -17.40
N ARG A 144 0.54 17.79 -17.79
CA ARG A 144 0.16 18.89 -16.90
C ARG A 144 -0.76 18.46 -15.77
N GLU A 145 -1.68 17.55 -16.02
CA GLU A 145 -2.59 17.00 -15.02
C GLU A 145 -1.87 16.06 -14.07
N HIS A 146 -0.93 15.28 -14.59
CA HIS A 146 -0.17 14.29 -13.80
C HIS A 146 0.96 14.93 -12.98
N ASN A 147 1.49 16.06 -13.39
CA ASN A 147 2.62 16.69 -12.72
C ASN A 147 2.29 17.04 -11.25
N ASP A 148 3.27 16.83 -10.36
CA ASP A 148 3.23 17.24 -8.95
C ASP A 148 4.07 18.51 -8.78
N PRO A 149 3.47 19.72 -8.91
CA PRO A 149 4.20 20.96 -8.82
C PRO A 149 4.84 21.17 -7.46
N PHE A 150 6.08 21.60 -7.44
CA PHE A 150 6.79 21.94 -6.21
C PHE A 150 6.36 23.28 -5.65
N ARG A 151 6.32 23.39 -4.33
CA ARG A 151 6.00 24.60 -3.60
C ARG A 151 6.88 24.73 -2.36
N ALA A 152 7.36 25.92 -2.10
CA ALA A 152 8.04 26.23 -0.84
C ALA A 152 7.04 26.25 0.31
N LYS A 153 7.37 25.60 1.42
CA LYS A 153 6.60 25.61 2.66
C LYS A 153 7.52 25.44 3.85
N ASP A 154 7.42 26.32 4.82
CA ASP A 154 8.11 26.26 6.11
C ASP A 154 9.63 26.02 6.01
N GLY A 155 10.28 26.66 5.02
CA GLY A 155 11.72 26.52 4.77
C GLY A 155 12.13 25.22 4.02
N GLY A 156 11.16 24.40 3.62
CA GLY A 156 11.34 23.19 2.81
C GLY A 156 10.64 23.28 1.46
N VAL A 157 10.68 22.17 0.73
CA VAL A 157 9.98 22.02 -0.55
C VAL A 157 9.00 20.86 -0.41
N ILE A 158 7.76 21.08 -0.82
CA ILE A 158 6.71 20.05 -0.88
C ILE A 158 6.09 20.01 -2.27
N THR A 159 5.41 18.94 -2.60
CA THR A 159 4.53 18.86 -3.78
C THR A 159 3.12 19.30 -3.42
N THR A 160 2.39 19.89 -4.39
CA THR A 160 0.99 20.31 -4.20
C THR A 160 -0.03 19.21 -4.45
N SER A 161 0.41 18.12 -5.06
CA SER A 161 -0.32 16.88 -5.30
C SER A 161 0.61 15.69 -5.09
N ASN A 162 0.09 14.47 -5.18
CA ASN A 162 0.86 13.26 -4.97
C ASN A 162 0.53 12.20 -6.04
N ARG A 163 0.53 12.60 -7.29
CA ARG A 163 0.21 11.71 -8.41
C ARG A 163 1.34 10.73 -8.72
N SER A 164 2.57 11.15 -8.45
CA SER A 164 3.76 10.28 -8.53
C SER A 164 3.92 9.34 -7.33
N GLY A 165 3.04 9.44 -6.31
CA GLY A 165 3.09 8.59 -5.13
C GLY A 165 4.31 8.83 -4.24
N GLY A 166 4.90 10.04 -4.26
CA GLY A 166 6.09 10.37 -3.47
C GLY A 166 7.40 9.82 -4.05
N VAL A 167 7.38 9.36 -5.31
CA VAL A 167 8.59 8.85 -5.98
C VAL A 167 8.74 9.51 -7.35
N GLN A 168 9.85 10.19 -7.55
CA GLN A 168 10.23 10.80 -8.81
C GLN A 168 11.68 10.49 -9.13
N GLY A 169 11.97 10.10 -10.38
CA GLY A 169 13.32 9.72 -10.78
C GLY A 169 13.88 8.48 -10.08
N GLY A 170 13.05 7.69 -9.42
CA GLY A 170 13.47 6.49 -8.69
C GLY A 170 13.83 6.72 -7.23
N ILE A 171 13.61 7.93 -6.70
CA ILE A 171 13.86 8.30 -5.31
C ILE A 171 12.64 8.97 -4.68
N SER A 172 12.55 8.93 -3.36
CA SER A 172 11.51 9.65 -2.61
C SER A 172 11.66 11.17 -2.75
N ASN A 173 10.54 11.89 -2.77
CA ASN A 173 10.51 13.36 -2.86
C ASN A 173 9.83 14.00 -1.65
#